data_5ad28389537e845b22dfca4ed29b0d9e
#
_entry.id   5ad28389537e845b22dfca4ed29b0d9e
#
_cell.length_a   1.000
_cell.length_b   1.000
_cell.length_c   1.000
_cell.angle_alpha   90.00
_cell.angle_beta   90.00
_cell.angle_gamma   90.00
#
_symmetry.space_group_name_H-M   'P 1'
#
loop_
_entity.id
_entity.type
_entity.pdbx_description
1 polymer ?
#
loop_
_entity_poly.entity_id
_entity_poly.type
_entity_poly.pdbx_seq_one_letter_code
_entity_poly.pdbx_strand_id
1 'polypeptide(L)'
;MIPRGKAHAKSFSDMVKRNGGIPVEIPLIAFQPVAASNKLHNTLANLHTYDWIIFTSNVTVETFYSFMKKGQALLPKKAVIGEKTKETLEDMGEKVDFVPAEYVAEGFIDKFLPFVNHGERILIPKGNLARDYISTSLKEKGAIVDEIIIYETFLPEESRTKLVKMLTEESLDILTFTSPSTIDHFMKIVEEHNLGGKLDHCIVACIGPVSKRMAEQRGLKVHAMPEKYTVEEMLKSVANFMNIGG
;
A
#
# COMPACT_ATOMS: atom_id res chain seq x y z
N MET A 1 -6.45 14.16 -10.93
CA MET A 1 -5.78 12.83 -11.08
C MET A 1 -5.93 12.03 -9.80
N ILE A 2 -6.26 10.73 -9.92
CA ILE A 2 -6.42 9.77 -8.82
C ILE A 2 -5.33 8.70 -8.96
N PRO A 3 -4.26 8.70 -8.13
CA PRO A 3 -3.11 7.80 -8.29
C PRO A 3 -3.27 6.46 -7.54
N ARG A 4 -4.50 6.08 -7.16
CA ARG A 4 -4.80 4.86 -6.39
C ARG A 4 -5.00 3.65 -7.29
N GLY A 5 -4.65 2.46 -6.79
CA GLY A 5 -4.95 1.19 -7.46
C GLY A 5 -6.46 0.97 -7.67
N LYS A 6 -6.82 0.19 -8.69
CA LYS A 6 -8.20 -0.01 -9.17
C LYS A 6 -9.21 -0.31 -8.06
N ALA A 7 -8.84 -1.12 -7.07
CA ALA A 7 -9.74 -1.49 -5.96
C ALA A 7 -10.23 -0.29 -5.12
N HIS A 8 -9.45 0.79 -5.04
CA HIS A 8 -9.76 1.98 -4.25
C HIS A 8 -10.06 3.23 -5.10
N ALA A 9 -9.87 3.15 -6.41
CA ALA A 9 -10.09 4.26 -7.32
C ALA A 9 -11.59 4.54 -7.53
N LYS A 10 -12.43 3.49 -7.62
CA LYS A 10 -13.86 3.63 -7.92
C LYS A 10 -14.60 4.55 -6.92
N SER A 11 -14.48 4.29 -5.63
CA SER A 11 -15.13 5.12 -4.59
C SER A 11 -14.65 6.56 -4.65
N PHE A 12 -13.35 6.78 -4.90
CA PHE A 12 -12.79 8.12 -5.06
C PHE A 12 -13.33 8.80 -6.33
N SER A 13 -13.36 8.10 -7.45
CA SER A 13 -13.91 8.59 -8.72
C SER A 13 -15.37 9.00 -8.59
N ASP A 14 -16.19 8.22 -7.88
CA ASP A 14 -17.58 8.55 -7.61
C ASP A 14 -17.73 9.80 -6.73
N MET A 15 -16.83 10.01 -5.77
CA MET A 15 -16.80 11.25 -4.98
C MET A 15 -16.41 12.46 -5.83
N VAL A 16 -15.41 12.33 -6.71
CA VAL A 16 -15.02 13.41 -7.64
C VAL A 16 -16.18 13.79 -8.54
N LYS A 17 -16.87 12.82 -9.14
CA LYS A 17 -18.07 13.08 -9.99
C LYS A 17 -19.18 13.78 -9.23
N ARG A 18 -19.48 13.37 -7.99
CA ARG A 18 -20.50 14.03 -7.14
C ARG A 18 -20.16 15.48 -6.82
N ASN A 19 -18.90 15.86 -6.85
CA ASN A 19 -18.43 17.22 -6.67
C ASN A 19 -18.24 17.98 -8.03
N GLY A 20 -18.78 17.44 -9.13
CA GLY A 20 -18.73 18.10 -10.45
C GLY A 20 -17.42 17.93 -11.21
N GLY A 21 -16.46 17.17 -10.69
CA GLY A 21 -15.17 16.95 -11.32
C GLY A 21 -15.14 15.75 -12.29
N ILE A 22 -14.15 15.71 -13.16
CA ILE A 22 -13.89 14.60 -14.07
C ILE A 22 -12.74 13.75 -13.47
N PRO A 23 -13.01 12.52 -12.98
CA PRO A 23 -11.95 11.69 -12.40
C PRO A 23 -11.04 11.12 -13.49
N VAL A 24 -9.74 11.31 -13.31
CA VAL A 24 -8.71 10.70 -14.15
C VAL A 24 -7.92 9.72 -13.30
N GLU A 25 -8.19 8.43 -13.49
CA GLU A 25 -7.51 7.36 -12.78
C GLU A 25 -6.18 7.05 -13.47
N ILE A 26 -5.08 7.21 -12.73
CA ILE A 26 -3.71 6.87 -13.14
C ILE A 26 -3.04 6.17 -11.96
N PRO A 27 -3.24 4.85 -11.80
CA PRO A 27 -2.65 4.10 -10.70
C PRO A 27 -1.12 4.13 -10.75
N LEU A 28 -0.48 4.81 -9.82
CA LEU A 28 0.99 4.91 -9.78
C LEU A 28 1.62 3.76 -8.98
N ILE A 29 0.80 2.93 -8.35
CA ILE A 29 1.20 1.72 -7.63
C ILE A 29 0.22 0.62 -8.01
N ALA A 30 0.76 -0.52 -8.41
CA ALA A 30 0.02 -1.77 -8.60
C ALA A 30 0.77 -2.93 -7.94
N PHE A 31 0.04 -3.99 -7.69
CA PHE A 31 0.57 -5.23 -7.13
C PHE A 31 0.32 -6.36 -8.12
N GLN A 32 1.32 -7.21 -8.32
CA GLN A 32 1.15 -8.43 -9.09
C GLN A 32 1.78 -9.61 -8.35
N PRO A 33 1.12 -10.78 -8.32
CA PRO A 33 1.73 -11.99 -7.79
C PRO A 33 3.03 -12.29 -8.55
N VAL A 34 4.05 -12.77 -7.84
CA VAL A 34 5.28 -13.24 -8.51
C VAL A 34 5.00 -14.55 -9.27
N ALA A 35 5.84 -14.88 -10.26
CA ALA A 35 5.82 -16.21 -10.85
C ALA A 35 6.10 -17.26 -9.75
N ALA A 36 5.31 -18.34 -9.75
CA ALA A 36 5.44 -19.40 -8.76
C ALA A 36 6.80 -20.11 -8.90
N SER A 37 7.71 -19.80 -7.98
CA SER A 37 9.05 -20.39 -7.91
C SER A 37 9.05 -21.74 -7.18
N ASN A 38 10.10 -22.56 -7.39
CA ASN A 38 10.28 -23.78 -6.63
C ASN A 38 10.35 -23.51 -5.10
N LYS A 39 10.94 -22.37 -4.69
CA LYS A 39 10.97 -21.98 -3.28
C LYS A 39 9.55 -21.75 -2.75
N LEU A 40 8.70 -21.05 -3.49
CA LEU A 40 7.31 -20.81 -3.11
C LEU A 40 6.53 -22.12 -3.02
N HIS A 41 6.63 -22.99 -4.03
CA HIS A 41 5.96 -24.30 -4.00
C HIS A 41 6.40 -25.15 -2.80
N ASN A 42 7.72 -25.21 -2.53
CA ASN A 42 8.26 -25.97 -1.40
C ASN A 42 7.78 -25.39 -0.05
N THR A 43 7.74 -24.06 0.08
CA THR A 43 7.23 -23.39 1.29
C THR A 43 5.75 -23.74 1.51
N LEU A 44 4.92 -23.65 0.48
CA LEU A 44 3.49 -23.96 0.58
C LEU A 44 3.22 -25.46 0.87
N ALA A 45 4.05 -26.36 0.34
CA ALA A 45 3.96 -27.80 0.64
C ALA A 45 4.34 -28.13 2.09
N ASN A 46 5.17 -27.32 2.72
CA ASN A 46 5.71 -27.53 4.06
C ASN A 46 5.14 -26.56 5.11
N LEU A 47 3.97 -25.98 4.89
CA LEU A 47 3.34 -25.05 5.84
C LEU A 47 3.19 -25.64 7.25
N HIS A 48 2.96 -26.94 7.35
CA HIS A 48 2.84 -27.67 8.62
C HIS A 48 4.12 -27.65 9.48
N THR A 49 5.24 -27.22 8.93
CA THR A 49 6.52 -27.13 9.66
C THR A 49 6.73 -25.76 10.31
N TYR A 50 5.84 -24.81 10.08
CA TYR A 50 5.90 -23.48 10.71
C TYR A 50 4.98 -23.43 11.92
N ASP A 51 5.44 -22.75 12.97
CA ASP A 51 4.65 -22.45 14.16
C ASP A 51 3.74 -21.25 13.94
N TRP A 52 4.26 -20.24 13.21
CA TRP A 52 3.56 -19.00 12.91
C TRP A 52 3.67 -18.61 11.44
N ILE A 53 2.63 -17.93 10.96
CA ILE A 53 2.66 -17.14 9.71
C ILE A 53 2.24 -15.71 10.03
N ILE A 54 3.01 -14.73 9.55
CA ILE A 54 2.76 -13.32 9.83
C ILE A 54 2.34 -12.60 8.53
N PHE A 55 1.13 -12.06 8.52
CA PHE A 55 0.63 -11.25 7.42
C PHE A 55 0.66 -9.76 7.77
N THR A 56 1.39 -8.99 6.98
CA THR A 56 1.60 -7.56 7.23
C THR A 56 0.59 -6.65 6.52
N SER A 57 -0.21 -7.19 5.60
CA SER A 57 -1.23 -6.45 4.86
C SER A 57 -2.28 -7.38 4.24
N ASN A 58 -3.46 -6.82 3.90
CA ASN A 58 -4.50 -7.56 3.17
C ASN A 58 -4.01 -8.04 1.80
N VAL A 59 -3.19 -7.25 1.07
CA VAL A 59 -2.59 -7.69 -0.20
C VAL A 59 -1.76 -8.95 -0.02
N THR A 60 -1.02 -9.05 1.09
CA THR A 60 -0.25 -10.26 1.41
C THR A 60 -1.15 -11.46 1.62
N VAL A 61 -2.28 -11.29 2.35
CA VAL A 61 -3.27 -12.35 2.56
C VAL A 61 -3.85 -12.82 1.23
N GLU A 62 -4.46 -11.90 0.47
CA GLU A 62 -5.12 -12.19 -0.80
C GLU A 62 -4.17 -12.90 -1.78
N THR A 63 -2.93 -12.38 -1.88
CA THR A 63 -1.92 -12.97 -2.78
C THR A 63 -1.46 -14.33 -2.30
N PHE A 64 -1.23 -14.52 -0.99
CA PHE A 64 -0.83 -15.81 -0.44
C PHE A 64 -1.86 -16.89 -0.72
N TYR A 65 -3.14 -16.59 -0.47
CA TYR A 65 -4.24 -17.51 -0.73
C TYR A 65 -4.44 -17.82 -2.22
N SER A 66 -4.09 -16.90 -3.12
CA SER A 66 -4.12 -17.17 -4.57
C SER A 66 -3.16 -18.28 -5.01
N PHE A 67 -2.11 -18.55 -4.24
CA PHE A 67 -1.17 -19.63 -4.48
C PHE A 67 -1.56 -20.96 -3.78
N MET A 68 -2.46 -20.91 -2.81
CA MET A 68 -2.89 -22.11 -2.09
C MET A 68 -3.87 -22.93 -2.93
N LYS A 69 -3.83 -24.26 -2.75
CA LYS A 69 -4.83 -25.14 -3.36
C LYS A 69 -6.18 -24.95 -2.65
N LYS A 70 -7.26 -24.99 -3.43
CA LYS A 70 -8.61 -24.92 -2.85
C LYS A 70 -8.82 -25.99 -1.79
N GLY A 71 -9.21 -25.58 -0.59
CA GLY A 71 -9.44 -26.49 0.55
C GLY A 71 -8.16 -26.91 1.32
N GLN A 72 -6.99 -26.36 0.98
CA GLN A 72 -5.79 -26.54 1.77
C GLN A 72 -5.89 -25.74 3.06
N ALA A 73 -5.80 -26.40 4.21
CA ALA A 73 -5.81 -25.75 5.51
C ALA A 73 -4.50 -25.00 5.79
N LEU A 74 -4.59 -23.83 6.40
CA LEU A 74 -3.45 -23.09 6.92
C LEU A 74 -3.21 -23.49 8.38
N LEU A 75 -2.26 -24.39 8.60
CA LEU A 75 -1.99 -25.00 9.90
C LEU A 75 -1.24 -24.12 10.91
N PRO A 76 -0.27 -23.24 10.52
CA PRO A 76 0.41 -22.35 11.46
C PRO A 76 -0.55 -21.39 12.16
N LYS A 77 -0.20 -20.96 13.38
CA LYS A 77 -0.86 -19.82 14.03
C LYS A 77 -0.69 -18.56 13.17
N LYS A 78 -1.70 -17.72 13.13
CA LYS A 78 -1.74 -16.52 12.26
C LYS A 78 -1.62 -15.26 13.10
N ALA A 79 -0.60 -14.46 12.80
CA ALA A 79 -0.43 -13.12 13.35
C ALA A 79 -0.59 -12.07 12.25
N VAL A 80 -1.26 -10.98 12.58
CA VAL A 80 -1.49 -9.86 11.65
C VAL A 80 -1.14 -8.53 12.28
N ILE A 81 -0.76 -7.52 11.48
CA ILE A 81 -0.40 -6.21 12.01
C ILE A 81 -1.64 -5.34 12.24
N GLY A 82 -2.67 -5.42 11.42
CA GLY A 82 -3.79 -4.50 11.46
C GLY A 82 -5.16 -5.14 11.30
N GLU A 83 -6.20 -4.45 11.77
CA GLU A 83 -7.58 -4.92 11.77
C GLU A 83 -8.07 -5.30 10.36
N LYS A 84 -7.77 -4.46 9.36
CA LYS A 84 -8.15 -4.77 7.97
C LYS A 84 -7.53 -6.07 7.43
N THR A 85 -6.32 -6.41 7.88
CA THR A 85 -5.68 -7.68 7.51
C THR A 85 -6.33 -8.85 8.23
N LYS A 86 -6.76 -8.64 9.48
CA LYS A 86 -7.54 -9.59 10.26
C LYS A 86 -8.87 -9.87 9.59
N GLU A 87 -9.66 -8.85 9.29
CA GLU A 87 -10.93 -8.97 8.58
C GLU A 87 -10.78 -9.77 7.28
N THR A 88 -9.75 -9.47 6.47
CA THR A 88 -9.47 -10.18 5.23
C THR A 88 -9.23 -11.68 5.46
N LEU A 89 -8.50 -12.07 6.52
CA LEU A 89 -8.27 -13.47 6.88
C LEU A 89 -9.55 -14.16 7.38
N GLU A 90 -10.32 -13.46 8.20
CA GLU A 90 -11.59 -13.97 8.75
C GLU A 90 -12.64 -14.17 7.63
N ASP A 91 -12.69 -13.29 6.65
CA ASP A 91 -13.53 -13.44 5.44
C ASP A 91 -13.15 -14.67 4.60
N MET A 92 -11.89 -15.12 4.68
CA MET A 92 -11.43 -16.37 4.07
C MET A 92 -11.69 -17.62 4.93
N GLY A 93 -12.33 -17.46 6.09
CA GLY A 93 -12.67 -18.55 7.02
C GLY A 93 -11.55 -18.94 7.98
N GLU A 94 -10.50 -18.13 8.10
CA GLU A 94 -9.36 -18.39 8.97
C GLU A 94 -9.48 -17.66 10.31
N LYS A 95 -9.00 -18.31 11.37
CA LYS A 95 -8.89 -17.70 12.69
C LYS A 95 -7.57 -16.94 12.81
N VAL A 96 -7.62 -15.70 13.34
CA VAL A 96 -6.42 -14.95 13.72
C VAL A 96 -6.09 -15.21 15.18
N ASP A 97 -4.83 -15.56 15.46
CA ASP A 97 -4.35 -15.91 16.80
C ASP A 97 -3.68 -14.72 17.50
N PHE A 98 -3.19 -13.73 16.72
CA PHE A 98 -2.61 -12.52 17.28
C PHE A 98 -2.84 -11.29 16.39
N VAL A 99 -3.27 -10.19 17.02
CA VAL A 99 -3.36 -8.84 16.43
C VAL A 99 -2.98 -7.82 17.50
N PRO A 100 -2.09 -6.84 17.24
CA PRO A 100 -1.74 -5.81 18.21
C PRO A 100 -2.83 -4.74 18.30
N ALA A 101 -2.78 -3.90 19.34
CA ALA A 101 -3.61 -2.71 19.45
C ALA A 101 -3.10 -1.55 18.58
N GLU A 102 -1.80 -1.50 18.29
CA GLU A 102 -1.16 -0.51 17.44
C GLU A 102 -0.76 -1.14 16.10
N TYR A 103 -1.29 -0.59 15.01
CA TYR A 103 -1.19 -1.15 13.66
C TYR A 103 0.08 -0.72 12.90
N VAL A 104 1.23 -0.74 13.60
CA VAL A 104 2.56 -0.46 13.04
C VAL A 104 3.53 -1.60 13.36
N ALA A 105 4.59 -1.75 12.56
CA ALA A 105 5.53 -2.86 12.71
C ALA A 105 6.23 -2.87 14.08
N GLU A 106 6.53 -1.69 14.59
CA GLU A 106 7.18 -1.48 15.89
C GLU A 106 6.26 -1.92 17.03
N GLY A 107 4.99 -1.48 17.04
CA GLY A 107 3.98 -1.89 18.01
C GLY A 107 3.63 -3.38 17.92
N PHE A 108 3.64 -3.94 16.70
CA PHE A 108 3.47 -5.39 16.50
C PHE A 108 4.59 -6.17 17.18
N ILE A 109 5.85 -5.83 16.93
CA ILE A 109 7.01 -6.53 17.49
C ILE A 109 7.01 -6.44 19.01
N ASP A 110 6.80 -5.26 19.58
CA ASP A 110 6.77 -5.06 21.03
C ASP A 110 5.78 -6.02 21.73
N LYS A 111 4.61 -6.22 21.14
CA LYS A 111 3.55 -7.07 21.70
C LYS A 111 3.63 -8.54 21.29
N PHE A 112 4.27 -8.86 20.15
CA PHE A 112 4.35 -10.21 19.62
C PHE A 112 5.54 -11.02 20.15
N LEU A 113 6.71 -10.38 20.39
CA LEU A 113 7.91 -11.07 20.89
C LEU A 113 7.71 -11.93 22.13
N PRO A 114 6.84 -11.61 23.12
CA PRO A 114 6.57 -12.47 24.26
C PRO A 114 5.92 -13.81 23.89
N PHE A 115 5.28 -13.93 22.74
CA PHE A 115 4.64 -15.16 22.25
C PHE A 115 5.59 -16.06 21.46
N VAL A 116 6.81 -15.57 21.17
CA VAL A 116 7.79 -16.28 20.34
C VAL A 116 8.83 -16.98 21.21
N ASN A 117 8.97 -18.28 21.03
CA ASN A 117 10.00 -19.07 21.69
C ASN A 117 11.23 -19.22 20.80
N HIS A 118 12.38 -19.47 21.43
CA HIS A 118 13.62 -19.78 20.71
C HIS A 118 13.45 -21.04 19.86
N GLY A 119 13.88 -20.96 18.59
CA GLY A 119 13.80 -22.06 17.63
C GLY A 119 12.45 -22.22 16.93
N GLU A 120 11.40 -21.45 17.31
CA GLU A 120 10.14 -21.46 16.54
C GLU A 120 10.36 -21.01 15.10
N ARG A 121 9.69 -21.69 14.17
CA ARG A 121 9.76 -21.40 12.75
C ARG A 121 8.61 -20.47 12.35
N ILE A 122 8.97 -19.33 11.76
CA ILE A 122 8.03 -18.28 11.40
C ILE A 122 8.13 -18.00 9.90
N LEU A 123 6.99 -18.08 9.20
CA LEU A 123 6.89 -17.66 7.80
C LEU A 123 6.38 -16.24 7.70
N ILE A 124 7.06 -15.42 6.90
CA ILE A 124 6.63 -14.05 6.57
C ILE A 124 6.49 -13.92 5.05
N PRO A 125 5.29 -14.13 4.50
CA PRO A 125 5.01 -13.73 3.13
C PRO A 125 5.03 -12.21 3.03
N LYS A 126 5.68 -11.66 1.99
CA LYS A 126 5.83 -10.22 1.84
C LYS A 126 5.91 -9.76 0.38
N GLY A 127 5.74 -8.47 0.16
CA GLY A 127 6.06 -7.83 -1.12
C GLY A 127 7.55 -7.52 -1.24
N ASN A 128 8.02 -7.29 -2.47
CA ASN A 128 9.42 -7.00 -2.79
C ASN A 128 9.98 -5.74 -2.10
N LEU A 129 9.12 -4.78 -1.74
CA LEU A 129 9.53 -3.51 -1.08
C LEU A 129 9.28 -3.50 0.42
N ALA A 130 8.92 -4.64 1.03
CA ALA A 130 8.68 -4.71 2.46
C ALA A 130 9.98 -4.57 3.27
N ARG A 131 9.92 -3.81 4.37
CA ARG A 131 11.05 -3.65 5.31
C ARG A 131 11.36 -4.97 6.03
N ASP A 132 12.63 -5.17 6.42
CA ASP A 132 13.07 -6.38 7.12
C ASP A 132 12.99 -6.25 8.66
N TYR A 133 12.40 -5.17 9.18
CA TYR A 133 12.34 -4.87 10.61
C TYR A 133 11.75 -6.03 11.44
N ILE A 134 10.61 -6.57 11.01
CA ILE A 134 9.94 -7.67 11.72
C ILE A 134 10.81 -8.94 11.72
N SER A 135 11.33 -9.32 10.56
CA SER A 135 12.17 -10.53 10.46
C SER A 135 13.46 -10.41 11.23
N THR A 136 14.09 -9.23 11.24
CA THR A 136 15.31 -8.97 12.01
C THR A 136 15.04 -9.12 13.51
N SER A 137 14.00 -8.45 14.05
CA SER A 137 13.65 -8.52 15.47
C SER A 137 13.31 -9.95 15.94
N LEU A 138 12.63 -10.73 15.10
CA LEU A 138 12.30 -12.11 15.41
C LEU A 138 13.55 -13.02 15.41
N LYS A 139 14.47 -12.82 14.46
CA LYS A 139 15.76 -13.54 14.42
C LYS A 139 16.62 -13.22 15.64
N GLU A 140 16.66 -11.97 16.07
CA GLU A 140 17.34 -11.54 17.30
C GLU A 140 16.77 -12.19 18.56
N LYS A 141 15.46 -12.48 18.56
CA LYS A 141 14.80 -13.26 19.63
C LYS A 141 15.14 -14.75 19.60
N GLY A 142 15.77 -15.24 18.52
CA GLY A 142 16.16 -16.64 18.33
C GLY A 142 15.16 -17.49 17.54
N ALA A 143 14.20 -16.86 16.85
CA ALA A 143 13.31 -17.56 15.93
C ALA A 143 14.02 -17.88 14.59
N ILE A 144 13.56 -18.94 13.92
CA ILE A 144 13.97 -19.29 12.54
C ILE A 144 12.96 -18.67 11.60
N VAL A 145 13.36 -17.60 10.89
CA VAL A 145 12.43 -16.81 10.06
C VAL A 145 12.71 -17.05 8.59
N ASP A 146 11.71 -17.56 7.89
CA ASP A 146 11.67 -17.70 6.43
C ASP A 146 10.83 -16.56 5.85
N GLU A 147 11.47 -15.73 5.01
CA GLU A 147 10.81 -14.67 4.24
C GLU A 147 10.61 -15.13 2.81
N ILE A 148 9.40 -14.89 2.28
CA ILE A 148 9.07 -15.23 0.91
C ILE A 148 8.38 -14.07 0.21
N ILE A 149 8.98 -13.61 -0.90
CA ILE A 149 8.35 -12.61 -1.75
C ILE A 149 7.25 -13.30 -2.56
N ILE A 150 6.02 -12.83 -2.42
CA ILE A 150 4.83 -13.39 -3.08
C ILE A 150 4.16 -12.41 -4.05
N TYR A 151 4.47 -11.13 -3.97
CA TYR A 151 4.03 -10.13 -4.92
C TYR A 151 5.09 -9.05 -5.13
N GLU A 152 4.98 -8.39 -6.26
CA GLU A 152 5.76 -7.20 -6.58
C GLU A 152 4.87 -5.97 -6.60
N THR A 153 5.40 -4.91 -6.01
CA THR A 153 4.86 -3.57 -6.14
C THR A 153 5.58 -2.90 -7.31
N PHE A 154 4.83 -2.39 -8.26
CA PHE A 154 5.39 -1.77 -9.46
C PHE A 154 4.54 -0.59 -9.94
N LEU A 155 5.14 0.24 -10.79
CA LEU A 155 4.47 1.29 -11.53
C LEU A 155 4.00 0.72 -12.87
N PRO A 156 2.67 0.68 -13.17
CA PRO A 156 2.18 0.19 -14.46
C PRO A 156 2.65 1.07 -15.62
N GLU A 157 3.14 0.46 -16.68
CA GLU A 157 3.66 1.19 -17.85
C GLU A 157 2.56 1.98 -18.57
N GLU A 158 1.34 1.46 -18.62
CA GLU A 158 0.17 2.21 -19.12
C GLU A 158 -0.09 3.49 -18.33
N SER A 159 0.08 3.43 -17.00
CA SER A 159 -0.07 4.61 -16.13
C SER A 159 1.05 5.62 -16.36
N ARG A 160 2.28 5.16 -16.56
CA ARG A 160 3.42 6.01 -16.93
C ARG A 160 3.12 6.75 -18.23
N THR A 161 2.79 6.02 -19.30
CA THR A 161 2.49 6.58 -20.63
C THR A 161 1.31 7.58 -20.56
N LYS A 162 0.24 7.20 -19.85
CA LYS A 162 -0.93 8.06 -19.67
C LYS A 162 -0.59 9.34 -18.90
N LEU A 163 0.19 9.24 -17.83
CA LEU A 163 0.60 10.40 -17.04
C LEU A 163 1.45 11.38 -17.87
N VAL A 164 2.47 10.87 -18.57
CA VAL A 164 3.33 11.68 -19.44
C VAL A 164 2.49 12.42 -20.48
N LYS A 165 1.59 11.73 -21.18
CA LYS A 165 0.69 12.33 -22.16
C LYS A 165 -0.13 13.47 -21.53
N MET A 166 -0.83 13.18 -20.44
CA MET A 166 -1.75 14.14 -19.82
C MET A 166 -1.05 15.35 -19.22
N LEU A 167 0.16 15.19 -18.68
CA LEU A 167 0.97 16.33 -18.23
C LEU A 167 1.49 17.16 -19.39
N THR A 168 1.91 16.52 -20.48
CA THR A 168 2.36 17.24 -21.69
C THR A 168 1.24 18.07 -22.31
N GLU A 169 0.01 17.52 -22.32
CA GLU A 169 -1.19 18.19 -22.84
C GLU A 169 -1.83 19.17 -21.83
N GLU A 170 -1.25 19.32 -20.64
CA GLU A 170 -1.77 20.16 -19.54
C GLU A 170 -3.24 19.88 -19.19
N SER A 171 -3.65 18.62 -19.30
CA SER A 171 -5.03 18.15 -19.14
C SER A 171 -5.37 17.65 -17.73
N LEU A 172 -4.52 17.96 -16.73
CA LEU A 172 -4.70 17.64 -15.31
C LEU A 172 -4.73 18.92 -14.47
N ASP A 173 -5.92 19.34 -14.04
CA ASP A 173 -6.09 20.52 -13.20
C ASP A 173 -5.73 20.27 -11.74
N ILE A 174 -6.03 19.05 -11.23
CA ILE A 174 -5.89 18.69 -9.81
C ILE A 174 -5.12 17.39 -9.66
N LEU A 175 -4.07 17.43 -8.87
CA LEU A 175 -3.25 16.27 -8.48
C LEU A 175 -3.55 15.91 -7.02
N THR A 176 -4.05 14.69 -6.77
CA THR A 176 -4.37 14.24 -5.41
C THR A 176 -3.41 13.17 -4.94
N PHE A 177 -2.89 13.27 -3.72
CA PHE A 177 -1.95 12.30 -3.15
C PHE A 177 -2.42 11.79 -1.79
N THR A 178 -2.60 10.48 -1.69
CA THR A 178 -3.05 9.80 -0.47
C THR A 178 -1.96 8.98 0.22
N SER A 179 -0.75 8.95 -0.34
CA SER A 179 0.42 8.31 0.27
C SER A 179 1.73 8.92 -0.24
N PRO A 180 2.82 8.90 0.55
CA PRO A 180 4.14 9.36 0.11
C PRO A 180 4.68 8.59 -1.10
N SER A 181 4.45 7.28 -1.16
CA SER A 181 4.96 6.43 -2.26
C SER A 181 4.36 6.78 -3.61
N THR A 182 3.10 7.26 -3.66
CA THR A 182 2.51 7.75 -4.92
C THR A 182 3.15 9.04 -5.39
N ILE A 183 3.60 9.89 -4.47
CA ILE A 183 4.34 11.13 -4.79
C ILE A 183 5.71 10.77 -5.36
N ASP A 184 6.42 9.84 -4.76
CA ASP A 184 7.73 9.40 -5.25
C ASP A 184 7.65 8.86 -6.68
N HIS A 185 6.68 7.99 -6.97
CA HIS A 185 6.48 7.45 -8.32
C HIS A 185 6.06 8.54 -9.31
N PHE A 186 5.20 9.48 -8.88
CA PHE A 186 4.78 10.62 -9.71
C PHE A 186 5.99 11.49 -10.07
N MET A 187 6.75 11.93 -9.08
CA MET A 187 7.90 12.81 -9.29
C MET A 187 9.02 12.15 -10.09
N LYS A 188 9.23 10.83 -9.91
CA LYS A 188 10.17 10.10 -10.75
C LYS A 188 9.81 10.20 -12.24
N ILE A 189 8.54 10.06 -12.61
CA ILE A 189 8.07 10.21 -13.99
C ILE A 189 8.26 11.66 -14.47
N VAL A 190 7.90 12.64 -13.63
CA VAL A 190 8.06 14.07 -13.94
C VAL A 190 9.53 14.43 -14.20
N GLU A 191 10.44 13.95 -13.38
CA GLU A 191 11.88 14.17 -13.51
C GLU A 191 12.45 13.46 -14.76
N GLU A 192 12.12 12.19 -14.98
CA GLU A 192 12.57 11.41 -16.13
C GLU A 192 12.17 12.02 -17.48
N HIS A 193 11.03 12.72 -17.52
CA HIS A 193 10.50 13.32 -18.74
C HIS A 193 10.59 14.87 -18.78
N ASN A 194 11.28 15.49 -17.82
CA ASN A 194 11.45 16.95 -17.71
C ASN A 194 10.12 17.71 -17.71
N LEU A 195 9.10 17.20 -17.02
CA LEU A 195 7.74 17.76 -17.00
C LEU A 195 7.47 18.71 -15.82
N GLY A 196 8.50 19.13 -15.06
CA GLY A 196 8.34 19.98 -13.88
C GLY A 196 7.57 21.27 -14.16
N GLY A 197 7.91 22.01 -15.23
CA GLY A 197 7.20 23.23 -15.62
C GLY A 197 5.73 23.03 -16.05
N LYS A 198 5.31 21.77 -16.28
CA LYS A 198 3.93 21.45 -16.60
C LYS A 198 3.02 21.29 -15.36
N LEU A 199 3.58 21.49 -14.17
CA LEU A 199 2.84 21.34 -12.91
C LEU A 199 2.36 22.70 -12.34
N ASP A 200 2.82 23.82 -12.85
CA ASP A 200 2.62 25.14 -12.27
C ASP A 200 1.14 25.56 -12.21
N HIS A 201 0.32 25.07 -13.15
CA HIS A 201 -1.12 25.31 -13.18
C HIS A 201 -1.92 24.32 -12.32
N CYS A 202 -1.30 23.24 -11.86
CA CYS A 202 -2.00 22.18 -11.13
C CYS A 202 -2.24 22.55 -9.66
N ILE A 203 -3.44 22.29 -9.17
CA ILE A 203 -3.74 22.30 -7.75
C ILE A 203 -3.29 20.96 -7.14
N VAL A 204 -2.34 21.01 -6.21
CA VAL A 204 -1.85 19.81 -5.50
C VAL A 204 -2.56 19.67 -4.18
N ALA A 205 -3.20 18.51 -3.94
CA ALA A 205 -3.87 18.16 -2.70
C ALA A 205 -3.26 16.92 -2.07
N CYS A 206 -2.98 16.99 -0.77
CA CYS A 206 -2.46 15.87 0.03
C CYS A 206 -3.47 15.49 1.12
N ILE A 207 -3.63 14.18 1.35
CA ILE A 207 -4.60 13.69 2.35
C ILE A 207 -4.21 14.03 3.79
N GLY A 208 -2.92 14.22 4.06
CA GLY A 208 -2.43 14.46 5.42
C GLY A 208 -0.96 14.89 5.45
N PRO A 209 -0.43 15.16 6.67
CA PRO A 209 0.86 15.83 6.86
C PRO A 209 2.06 15.02 6.34
N VAL A 210 2.00 13.69 6.36
CA VAL A 210 3.10 12.84 5.86
C VAL A 210 3.22 12.98 4.34
N SER A 211 2.10 12.92 3.62
CA SER A 211 2.08 13.12 2.18
C SER A 211 2.43 14.56 1.80
N LYS A 212 1.93 15.55 2.57
CA LYS A 212 2.30 16.97 2.36
C LYS A 212 3.80 17.17 2.46
N ARG A 213 4.43 16.70 3.54
CA ARG A 213 5.88 16.83 3.74
C ARG A 213 6.67 16.20 2.60
N MET A 214 6.27 15.01 2.14
CA MET A 214 6.92 14.35 1.00
C MET A 214 6.76 15.18 -0.28
N ALA A 215 5.57 15.72 -0.56
CA ALA A 215 5.33 16.57 -1.73
C ALA A 215 6.24 17.81 -1.72
N GLU A 216 6.30 18.50 -0.59
CA GLU A 216 7.15 19.70 -0.40
C GLU A 216 8.65 19.36 -0.52
N GLN A 217 9.11 18.24 0.03
CA GLN A 217 10.49 17.75 -0.13
C GLN A 217 10.85 17.44 -1.60
N ARG A 218 9.86 17.05 -2.40
CA ARG A 218 10.00 16.82 -3.85
C ARG A 218 9.76 18.06 -4.70
N GLY A 219 9.61 19.25 -4.08
CA GLY A 219 9.44 20.53 -4.79
C GLY A 219 8.01 20.82 -5.24
N LEU A 220 7.00 20.05 -4.83
CA LEU A 220 5.60 20.34 -5.12
C LEU A 220 5.04 21.33 -4.09
N LYS A 221 4.42 22.42 -4.57
CA LYS A 221 3.64 23.30 -3.71
C LYS A 221 2.30 22.66 -3.39
N VAL A 222 2.01 22.42 -2.11
CA VAL A 222 0.73 21.84 -1.68
C VAL A 222 -0.28 22.98 -1.45
N HIS A 223 -1.42 22.91 -2.15
CA HIS A 223 -2.47 23.95 -2.13
C HIS A 223 -3.62 23.59 -1.17
N ALA A 224 -3.89 22.29 -0.99
CA ALA A 224 -4.99 21.82 -0.16
C ALA A 224 -4.58 20.60 0.69
N MET A 225 -4.94 20.64 1.98
CA MET A 225 -4.81 19.52 2.91
C MET A 225 -5.93 19.63 3.95
N PRO A 226 -6.72 18.58 4.20
CA PRO A 226 -7.79 18.59 5.17
C PRO A 226 -7.28 18.47 6.60
N GLU A 227 -8.11 18.86 7.58
CA GLU A 227 -7.87 18.58 9.00
C GLU A 227 -8.15 17.11 9.36
N LYS A 228 -9.19 16.51 8.75
CA LYS A 228 -9.48 15.08 8.86
C LYS A 228 -8.98 14.36 7.61
N TYR A 229 -8.10 13.37 7.80
CA TYR A 229 -7.35 12.71 6.73
C TYR A 229 -8.18 11.68 5.95
N THR A 230 -9.29 12.13 5.38
CA THR A 230 -10.17 11.33 4.52
C THR A 230 -10.19 11.90 3.10
N VAL A 231 -10.53 11.06 2.12
CA VAL A 231 -10.67 11.48 0.72
C VAL A 231 -11.76 12.53 0.56
N GLU A 232 -12.87 12.37 1.27
CA GLU A 232 -13.99 13.31 1.23
C GLU A 232 -13.58 14.70 1.71
N GLU A 233 -12.91 14.78 2.85
CA GLU A 233 -12.45 16.06 3.40
C GLU A 233 -11.33 16.68 2.55
N MET A 234 -10.48 15.86 1.91
CA MET A 234 -9.50 16.35 0.95
C MET A 234 -10.16 16.98 -0.28
N LEU A 235 -11.22 16.38 -0.82
CA LEU A 235 -11.97 16.98 -1.93
C LEU A 235 -12.67 18.28 -1.51
N LYS A 236 -13.23 18.35 -0.30
CA LYS A 236 -13.80 19.60 0.25
C LYS A 236 -12.73 20.70 0.37
N SER A 237 -11.52 20.34 0.84
CA SER A 237 -10.43 21.32 0.96
C SER A 237 -9.97 21.85 -0.42
N VAL A 238 -10.00 21.01 -1.45
CA VAL A 238 -9.76 21.43 -2.84
C VAL A 238 -10.84 22.41 -3.32
N ALA A 239 -12.11 22.08 -3.13
CA ALA A 239 -13.23 22.93 -3.50
C ALA A 239 -13.17 24.30 -2.80
N ASN A 240 -12.86 24.31 -1.51
CA ASN A 240 -12.67 25.55 -0.75
C ASN A 240 -11.52 26.39 -1.30
N PHE A 241 -10.39 25.76 -1.65
CA PHE A 241 -9.25 26.47 -2.24
C PHE A 241 -9.63 27.12 -3.58
N MET A 242 -10.36 26.40 -4.43
CA MET A 242 -10.83 26.92 -5.73
C MET A 242 -11.81 28.09 -5.57
N ASN A 243 -12.69 28.06 -4.55
CA ASN A 243 -13.67 29.12 -4.30
C ASN A 243 -13.08 30.37 -3.67
N ILE A 244 -11.91 30.31 -3.02
CA ILE A 244 -11.21 31.47 -2.42
C ILE A 244 -10.32 32.18 -3.47
N GLY A 245 -9.91 31.48 -4.51
CA GLY A 245 -9.00 31.97 -5.56
C GLY A 245 -9.68 32.43 -6.84
N GLY A 246 -11.03 32.48 -6.88
CA GLY A 246 -11.83 32.95 -8.02
C GLY A 246 -12.37 34.35 -7.81
#